data_e5da6b44d3bb33c38e26eecedc507d1a
#
_entry.id   e5da6b44d3bb33c38e26eecedc507d1a
#
_cell.length_a   1.000
_cell.length_b   1.000
_cell.length_c   1.000
_cell.angle_alpha   90.00
_cell.angle_beta   90.00
_cell.angle_gamma   90.00
#
_symmetry.space_group_name_H-M   'P 1'
#
loop_
_entity.id
_entity.type
_entity.pdbx_description
1 polymer ?
#
loop_
_entity_poly.entity_id
_entity_poly.type
_entity_poly.pdbx_seq_one_letter_code
_entity_poly.pdbx_strand_id
1 'polypeptide(L)'
;MAPPPEGDGEGGGGCARWLRREVLLALALGQLVSLLITSTGFSSSERARRGINAPTSQSLLNYILLALVYGGILLYRRQPLTTKWYYYLILGIIDVEANYIVVKSYQYTSLTSVMLLDCWSIPCVIVLTWIFLKTKYGFRKFFGVGVCVAGLILVVFSDVHASDRAKGPKPLKGDLLVIVGSMLYACSNVTEEYLVKKNNRIELMAMLGIFGAVISGIQISVLERRTSFDQMECRR
;
A
#
# COMPACT_ATOMS: atom_id res chain seq x y z
N MET A 1 42.28 -30.56 36.45
CA MET A 1 42.39 -31.01 35.05
C MET A 1 40.94 -31.14 34.55
N ALA A 2 40.42 -30.08 33.95
CA ALA A 2 39.02 -29.99 33.44
C ALA A 2 39.03 -30.48 31.96
N PRO A 3 38.01 -31.23 31.50
CA PRO A 3 37.93 -31.64 30.14
C PRO A 3 37.57 -30.49 29.23
N PRO A 4 37.98 -30.50 27.92
CA PRO A 4 37.70 -29.45 26.97
C PRO A 4 36.22 -29.46 26.57
N PRO A 5 35.61 -28.30 26.18
CA PRO A 5 34.25 -28.27 25.71
C PRO A 5 34.13 -28.94 24.35
N GLU A 6 33.20 -29.86 24.26
CA GLU A 6 32.79 -30.49 23.01
C GLU A 6 32.23 -29.40 22.06
N GLY A 7 32.79 -29.41 20.85
CA GLY A 7 32.34 -28.54 19.78
C GLY A 7 30.95 -28.95 19.28
N ASP A 8 30.01 -28.02 19.43
CA ASP A 8 28.68 -28.14 18.83
C ASP A 8 28.80 -28.12 17.30
N GLY A 9 28.47 -29.25 16.71
CA GLY A 9 28.40 -29.43 15.26
C GLY A 9 27.32 -28.56 14.63
N GLU A 10 27.67 -27.34 14.20
CA GLU A 10 26.86 -26.51 13.35
C GLU A 10 26.85 -27.00 11.90
N GLY A 11 26.03 -27.98 11.59
CA GLY A 11 25.90 -28.48 10.22
C GLY A 11 24.52 -28.92 9.75
N GLY A 12 23.51 -28.96 10.64
CA GLY A 12 22.19 -29.51 10.30
C GLY A 12 20.99 -28.58 10.47
N GLY A 13 21.16 -27.34 10.94
CA GLY A 13 20.06 -26.47 11.40
C GLY A 13 19.38 -25.59 10.34
N GLY A 14 19.89 -25.47 9.13
CA GLY A 14 19.38 -24.54 8.13
C GLY A 14 18.04 -24.97 7.51
N CYS A 15 17.94 -26.20 7.09
CA CYS A 15 16.75 -26.73 6.39
C CYS A 15 15.56 -26.99 7.35
N ALA A 16 15.82 -27.46 8.57
CA ALA A 16 14.79 -27.75 9.56
C ALA A 16 14.10 -26.48 10.12
N ARG A 17 14.75 -25.33 10.05
CA ARG A 17 14.19 -24.04 10.51
C ARG A 17 13.11 -23.52 9.56
N TRP A 18 13.18 -23.84 8.26
CA TRP A 18 12.18 -23.46 7.25
C TRP A 18 10.89 -24.29 7.35
N LEU A 19 10.94 -25.47 7.96
CA LEU A 19 9.77 -26.33 8.16
C LEU A 19 9.03 -26.08 9.46
N ARG A 20 9.36 -25.05 10.22
CA ARG A 20 8.58 -24.71 11.42
C ARG A 20 7.17 -24.30 11.00
N ARG A 21 6.16 -24.87 11.67
CA ARG A 21 4.74 -24.60 11.44
C ARG A 21 4.42 -23.10 11.36
N GLU A 22 5.08 -22.30 12.17
CA GLU A 22 4.93 -20.82 12.17
C GLU A 22 5.40 -20.17 10.88
N VAL A 23 6.51 -20.62 10.30
CA VAL A 23 7.04 -20.11 9.02
C VAL A 23 6.13 -20.51 7.87
N LEU A 24 5.65 -21.75 7.87
CA LEU A 24 4.70 -22.22 6.85
C LEU A 24 3.37 -21.46 6.93
N LEU A 25 2.85 -21.21 8.14
CA LEU A 25 1.64 -20.41 8.33
C LEU A 25 1.85 -18.95 7.87
N ALA A 26 2.98 -18.35 8.20
CA ALA A 26 3.31 -17.00 7.75
C ALA A 26 3.42 -16.91 6.22
N LEU A 27 4.05 -17.91 5.58
CA LEU A 27 4.13 -18.01 4.12
C LEU A 27 2.74 -18.19 3.50
N ALA A 28 1.92 -19.09 4.03
CA ALA A 28 0.57 -19.33 3.52
C ALA A 28 -0.30 -18.08 3.64
N LEU A 29 -0.26 -17.39 4.78
CA LEU A 29 -0.97 -16.12 4.97
C LEU A 29 -0.44 -15.04 4.02
N GLY A 30 0.87 -14.95 3.82
CA GLY A 30 1.49 -14.02 2.88
C GLY A 30 1.02 -14.26 1.45
N GLN A 31 0.95 -15.53 1.01
CA GLN A 31 0.43 -15.89 -0.31
C GLN A 31 -1.06 -15.56 -0.45
N LEU A 32 -1.87 -15.82 0.58
CA LEU A 32 -3.29 -15.47 0.57
C LEU A 32 -3.48 -13.95 0.42
N VAL A 33 -2.75 -13.15 1.20
CA VAL A 33 -2.79 -11.68 1.11
C VAL A 33 -2.34 -11.21 -0.28
N SER A 34 -1.28 -11.78 -0.83
CA SER A 34 -0.79 -11.47 -2.19
C SER A 34 -1.85 -11.73 -3.26
N LEU A 35 -2.54 -12.87 -3.19
CA LEU A 35 -3.63 -13.22 -4.09
C LEU A 35 -4.80 -12.23 -3.98
N LEU A 36 -5.17 -11.82 -2.78
CA LEU A 36 -6.24 -10.84 -2.56
C LEU A 36 -5.87 -9.47 -3.12
N ILE A 37 -4.64 -9.00 -2.90
CA ILE A 37 -4.15 -7.72 -3.44
C ILE A 37 -4.14 -7.76 -4.98
N THR A 38 -3.63 -8.84 -5.57
CA THR A 38 -3.61 -9.00 -7.04
C THR A 38 -5.01 -9.05 -7.62
N SER A 39 -5.95 -9.73 -6.97
CA SER A 39 -7.35 -9.81 -7.39
C SER A 39 -8.03 -8.43 -7.35
N THR A 40 -7.77 -7.62 -6.31
CA THR A 40 -8.31 -6.24 -6.24
C THR A 40 -7.71 -5.35 -7.31
N GLY A 41 -6.40 -5.45 -7.59
CA GLY A 41 -5.73 -4.73 -8.66
C GLY A 41 -6.30 -5.09 -10.05
N PHE A 42 -6.50 -6.39 -10.32
CA PHE A 42 -7.11 -6.87 -11.55
C PHE A 42 -8.54 -6.34 -11.72
N SER A 43 -9.36 -6.40 -10.66
CA SER A 43 -10.74 -5.87 -10.68
C SER A 43 -10.77 -4.36 -10.94
N SER A 44 -9.83 -3.60 -10.36
CA SER A 44 -9.71 -2.15 -10.58
C SER A 44 -9.33 -1.83 -12.02
N SER A 45 -8.38 -2.58 -12.58
CA SER A 45 -7.95 -2.43 -13.98
C SER A 45 -9.07 -2.76 -14.98
N GLU A 46 -9.83 -3.83 -14.73
CA GLU A 46 -10.94 -4.22 -15.60
C GLU A 46 -12.08 -3.20 -15.58
N ARG A 47 -12.39 -2.61 -14.40
CA ARG A 47 -13.36 -1.51 -14.30
C ARG A 47 -12.90 -0.27 -15.06
N ALA A 48 -11.61 0.09 -14.94
CA ALA A 48 -11.03 1.21 -15.67
C ALA A 48 -11.13 1.00 -17.21
N ARG A 49 -10.88 -0.22 -17.70
CA ARG A 49 -11.04 -0.59 -19.12
C ARG A 49 -12.47 -0.46 -19.62
N ARG A 50 -13.45 -0.75 -18.78
CA ARG A 50 -14.88 -0.60 -19.11
C ARG A 50 -15.38 0.84 -18.98
N GLY A 51 -14.51 1.80 -18.70
CA GLY A 51 -14.87 3.22 -18.57
C GLY A 51 -15.64 3.55 -17.29
N ILE A 52 -15.69 2.63 -16.30
CA ILE A 52 -16.35 2.87 -15.02
C ILE A 52 -15.38 3.64 -14.11
N ASN A 53 -15.62 4.93 -14.00
CA ASN A 53 -14.84 5.84 -13.16
C ASN A 53 -15.32 5.83 -11.70
N ALA A 54 -15.07 4.75 -10.97
CA ALA A 54 -15.42 4.64 -9.56
C ALA A 54 -14.23 4.19 -8.68
N PRO A 55 -13.09 4.90 -8.72
CA PRO A 55 -11.91 4.52 -7.93
C PRO A 55 -12.16 4.59 -6.43
N THR A 56 -12.97 5.53 -5.98
CA THR A 56 -13.25 5.81 -4.58
C THR A 56 -14.21 4.81 -3.92
N SER A 57 -15.10 4.18 -4.68
CA SER A 57 -16.10 3.25 -4.10
C SER A 57 -15.45 1.98 -3.52
N GLN A 58 -14.37 1.49 -4.14
CA GLN A 58 -13.63 0.32 -3.66
C GLN A 58 -12.87 0.65 -2.37
N SER A 59 -12.23 1.81 -2.31
CA SER A 59 -11.52 2.29 -1.12
C SER A 59 -12.48 2.53 0.04
N LEU A 60 -13.66 3.11 -0.22
CA LEU A 60 -14.69 3.30 0.80
C LEU A 60 -15.11 2.00 1.46
N LEU A 61 -15.37 0.94 0.67
CA LEU A 61 -15.75 -0.36 1.21
C LEU A 61 -14.67 -0.93 2.14
N ASN A 62 -13.40 -0.82 1.76
CA ASN A 62 -12.27 -1.25 2.58
C ASN A 62 -12.21 -0.49 3.91
N TYR A 63 -12.37 0.84 3.90
CA TYR A 63 -12.35 1.64 5.13
C TYR A 63 -13.57 1.36 6.02
N ILE A 64 -14.75 1.14 5.45
CA ILE A 64 -15.93 0.72 6.22
C ILE A 64 -15.69 -0.63 6.88
N LEU A 65 -15.17 -1.61 6.17
CA LEU A 65 -14.86 -2.92 6.71
C LEU A 65 -13.81 -2.82 7.84
N LEU A 66 -12.76 -2.02 7.62
CA LEU A 66 -11.73 -1.76 8.61
C LEU A 66 -12.32 -1.11 9.88
N ALA A 67 -13.18 -0.10 9.70
CA ALA A 67 -13.87 0.58 10.80
C ALA A 67 -14.78 -0.37 11.58
N LEU A 68 -15.55 -1.23 10.90
CA LEU A 68 -16.45 -2.19 11.55
C LEU A 68 -15.67 -3.22 12.36
N VAL A 69 -14.63 -3.81 11.78
CA VAL A 69 -13.85 -4.86 12.45
C VAL A 69 -13.05 -4.29 13.63
N TYR A 70 -12.20 -3.31 13.37
CA TYR A 70 -11.31 -2.76 14.41
C TYR A 70 -12.04 -1.81 15.34
N GLY A 71 -13.04 -1.07 14.87
CA GLY A 71 -13.93 -0.26 15.71
C GLY A 71 -14.76 -1.14 16.66
N GLY A 72 -15.28 -2.26 16.18
CA GLY A 72 -15.95 -3.26 17.01
C GLY A 72 -15.04 -3.83 18.10
N ILE A 73 -13.79 -4.19 17.76
CA ILE A 73 -12.79 -4.67 18.74
C ILE A 73 -12.43 -3.58 19.76
N LEU A 74 -12.27 -2.34 19.31
CA LEU A 74 -11.97 -1.20 20.16
C LEU A 74 -13.07 -0.94 21.19
N LEU A 75 -14.35 -0.95 20.74
CA LEU A 75 -15.50 -0.81 21.60
C LEU A 75 -15.64 -1.98 22.58
N TYR A 76 -15.43 -3.22 22.13
CA TYR A 76 -15.47 -4.40 23.00
C TYR A 76 -14.41 -4.36 24.09
N ARG A 77 -13.18 -3.94 23.75
CA ARG A 77 -12.08 -3.84 24.71
C ARG A 77 -12.12 -2.59 25.57
N ARG A 78 -13.00 -1.63 25.30
CA ARG A 78 -13.12 -0.34 25.99
C ARG A 78 -11.79 0.35 26.24
N GLN A 79 -10.90 0.31 25.24
CA GLN A 79 -9.59 0.92 25.38
C GLN A 79 -9.71 2.45 25.22
N PRO A 80 -9.05 3.25 26.12
CA PRO A 80 -9.05 4.69 25.99
C PRO A 80 -8.22 5.11 24.77
N LEU A 81 -8.69 6.13 24.05
CA LEU A 81 -7.94 6.77 22.97
C LEU A 81 -6.73 7.49 23.58
N THR A 82 -5.53 7.12 23.14
CA THR A 82 -4.28 7.66 23.68
C THR A 82 -3.70 8.79 22.84
N THR A 83 -4.03 8.83 21.55
CA THR A 83 -3.49 9.82 20.60
C THR A 83 -4.53 10.86 20.23
N LYS A 84 -4.04 12.07 19.93
CA LYS A 84 -4.89 13.17 19.49
C LYS A 84 -5.46 12.87 18.09
N TRP A 85 -6.76 13.08 17.92
CA TRP A 85 -7.52 12.71 16.72
C TRP A 85 -7.01 13.32 15.40
N TYR A 86 -6.34 14.47 15.44
CA TYR A 86 -5.86 15.15 14.23
C TYR A 86 -4.71 14.37 13.54
N TYR A 87 -3.92 13.57 14.25
CA TYR A 87 -2.91 12.72 13.63
C TYR A 87 -3.55 11.65 12.76
N TYR A 88 -4.66 11.06 13.23
CA TYR A 88 -5.42 10.08 12.46
C TYR A 88 -6.13 10.69 11.27
N LEU A 89 -6.61 11.93 11.40
CA LEU A 89 -7.22 12.66 10.30
C LEU A 89 -6.22 12.94 9.17
N ILE A 90 -5.03 13.45 9.51
CA ILE A 90 -3.96 13.72 8.53
C ILE A 90 -3.54 12.41 7.84
N LEU A 91 -3.34 11.35 8.62
CA LEU A 91 -3.01 10.04 8.09
C LEU A 91 -4.08 9.53 7.13
N GLY A 92 -5.36 9.62 7.51
CA GLY A 92 -6.48 9.21 6.67
C GLY A 92 -6.58 10.00 5.37
N ILE A 93 -6.30 11.31 5.39
CA ILE A 93 -6.26 12.13 4.17
C ILE A 93 -5.15 11.64 3.23
N ILE A 94 -3.94 11.46 3.74
CA ILE A 94 -2.80 11.01 2.93
C ILE A 94 -3.07 9.63 2.34
N ASP A 95 -3.62 8.71 3.12
CA ASP A 95 -3.89 7.34 2.70
C ASP A 95 -5.01 7.27 1.65
N VAL A 96 -6.11 7.99 1.84
CA VAL A 96 -7.21 8.07 0.87
C VAL A 96 -6.77 8.69 -0.44
N GLU A 97 -5.99 9.79 -0.41
CA GLU A 97 -5.48 10.42 -1.62
C GLU A 97 -4.48 9.54 -2.35
N ALA A 98 -3.60 8.82 -1.63
CA ALA A 98 -2.70 7.84 -2.22
C ALA A 98 -3.48 6.75 -2.97
N ASN A 99 -4.47 6.15 -2.32
CA ASN A 99 -5.37 5.17 -2.92
C ASN A 99 -6.07 5.71 -4.18
N TYR A 100 -6.64 6.91 -4.10
CA TYR A 100 -7.33 7.53 -5.23
C TYR A 100 -6.42 7.73 -6.43
N ILE A 101 -5.20 8.27 -6.21
CA ILE A 101 -4.24 8.55 -7.28
C ILE A 101 -3.78 7.24 -7.95
N VAL A 102 -3.46 6.20 -7.17
CA VAL A 102 -3.04 4.90 -7.70
C VAL A 102 -4.17 4.23 -8.47
N VAL A 103 -5.39 4.20 -7.94
CA VAL A 103 -6.52 3.59 -8.65
C VAL A 103 -6.86 4.36 -9.93
N LYS A 104 -6.74 5.69 -9.91
CA LYS A 104 -6.93 6.52 -11.11
C LYS A 104 -5.88 6.26 -12.19
N SER A 105 -4.66 5.88 -11.82
CA SER A 105 -3.59 5.59 -12.78
C SER A 105 -3.92 4.41 -13.71
N TYR A 106 -4.72 3.43 -13.25
CA TYR A 106 -5.18 2.31 -14.08
C TYR A 106 -5.96 2.73 -15.35
N GLN A 107 -6.47 3.95 -15.38
CA GLN A 107 -7.16 4.51 -16.55
C GLN A 107 -6.18 4.95 -17.64
N TYR A 108 -4.93 5.19 -17.30
CA TYR A 108 -3.92 5.79 -18.18
C TYR A 108 -2.80 4.83 -18.57
N THR A 109 -2.48 3.85 -17.74
CA THR A 109 -1.38 2.91 -17.95
C THR A 109 -1.80 1.46 -17.68
N SER A 110 -0.93 0.50 -18.00
CA SER A 110 -1.22 -0.92 -17.84
C SER A 110 -1.19 -1.36 -16.37
N LEU A 111 -1.94 -2.43 -16.04
CA LEU A 111 -1.92 -3.04 -14.71
C LEU A 111 -0.49 -3.43 -14.29
N THR A 112 0.27 -4.01 -15.22
CA THR A 112 1.64 -4.45 -14.94
C THR A 112 2.54 -3.27 -14.60
N SER A 113 2.46 -2.16 -15.36
CA SER A 113 3.22 -0.94 -15.08
C SER A 113 2.86 -0.36 -13.71
N VAL A 114 1.56 -0.30 -13.37
CA VAL A 114 1.13 0.19 -12.04
C VAL A 114 1.72 -0.67 -10.93
N MET A 115 1.61 -2.00 -11.02
CA MET A 115 2.12 -2.90 -9.98
C MET A 115 3.65 -2.83 -9.83
N LEU A 116 4.37 -2.69 -10.93
CA LEU A 116 5.82 -2.57 -10.89
C LEU A 116 6.27 -1.21 -10.36
N LEU A 117 5.64 -0.11 -10.81
CA LEU A 117 5.97 1.23 -10.36
C LEU A 117 5.57 1.48 -8.90
N ASP A 118 4.53 0.81 -8.40
CA ASP A 118 4.15 0.90 -6.99
C ASP A 118 5.25 0.37 -6.04
N CYS A 119 6.13 -0.51 -6.53
CA CYS A 119 7.34 -0.92 -5.82
C CYS A 119 8.29 0.25 -5.51
N TRP A 120 8.11 1.43 -6.16
CA TRP A 120 8.81 2.67 -5.82
C TRP A 120 8.57 3.10 -4.36
N SER A 121 7.45 2.68 -3.78
CA SER A 121 7.17 2.90 -2.36
C SER A 121 8.26 2.32 -1.45
N ILE A 122 8.90 1.20 -1.83
CA ILE A 122 9.92 0.52 -1.01
C ILE A 122 11.16 1.41 -0.76
N PRO A 123 11.85 1.95 -1.79
CA PRO A 123 12.96 2.86 -1.57
C PRO A 123 12.53 4.13 -0.82
N CYS A 124 11.33 4.66 -1.11
CA CYS A 124 10.80 5.82 -0.40
C CYS A 124 10.59 5.55 1.09
N VAL A 125 9.99 4.41 1.47
CA VAL A 125 9.83 4.00 2.88
C VAL A 125 11.18 3.88 3.57
N ILE A 126 12.19 3.29 2.93
CA ILE A 126 13.52 3.13 3.53
C ILE A 126 14.18 4.49 3.78
N VAL A 127 14.09 5.41 2.83
CA VAL A 127 14.62 6.76 2.99
C VAL A 127 13.87 7.51 4.10
N LEU A 128 12.55 7.47 4.09
CA LEU A 128 11.72 8.14 5.10
C LEU A 128 11.94 7.57 6.50
N THR A 129 12.01 6.25 6.66
CA THR A 129 12.29 5.62 7.96
C THR A 129 13.71 5.92 8.45
N TRP A 130 14.67 6.04 7.55
CA TRP A 130 16.01 6.49 7.92
C TRP A 130 16.02 7.93 8.44
N ILE A 131 15.29 8.84 7.78
CA ILE A 131 15.22 10.26 8.16
C ILE A 131 14.39 10.45 9.45
N PHE A 132 13.16 9.92 9.50
CA PHE A 132 12.20 10.21 10.57
C PHE A 132 12.36 9.30 11.77
N LEU A 133 12.58 8.00 11.56
CA LEU A 133 12.73 7.03 12.64
C LEU A 133 14.20 6.81 13.04
N LYS A 134 15.15 7.45 12.33
CA LYS A 134 16.61 7.30 12.57
C LYS A 134 17.06 5.83 12.62
N THR A 135 16.38 4.97 11.85
CA THR A 135 16.66 3.53 11.82
C THR A 135 18.00 3.30 11.12
N LYS A 136 18.92 2.60 11.79
CA LYS A 136 20.21 2.23 11.19
C LYS A 136 20.03 1.05 10.25
N TYR A 137 20.19 1.28 8.96
CA TYR A 137 20.16 0.22 7.96
C TYR A 137 21.58 -0.25 7.62
N GLY A 138 21.78 -1.56 7.55
CA GLY A 138 23.05 -2.14 7.08
C GLY A 138 23.24 -1.94 5.57
N PHE A 139 24.49 -1.90 5.12
CA PHE A 139 24.88 -1.70 3.71
C PHE A 139 24.16 -2.63 2.72
N ARG A 140 23.86 -3.88 3.13
CA ARG A 140 23.11 -4.85 2.32
C ARG A 140 21.72 -4.35 1.92
N LYS A 141 21.04 -3.57 2.77
CA LYS A 141 19.72 -3.00 2.46
C LYS A 141 19.80 -1.91 1.41
N PHE A 142 20.82 -1.04 1.49
CA PHE A 142 21.06 -0.01 0.47
C PHE A 142 21.39 -0.62 -0.89
N PHE A 143 22.18 -1.69 -0.92
CA PHE A 143 22.44 -2.42 -2.15
C PHE A 143 21.17 -2.99 -2.77
N GLY A 144 20.31 -3.64 -1.96
CA GLY A 144 19.01 -4.16 -2.41
C GLY A 144 18.10 -3.06 -2.96
N VAL A 145 18.07 -1.89 -2.33
CA VAL A 145 17.33 -0.72 -2.83
C VAL A 145 17.88 -0.24 -4.17
N GLY A 146 19.21 -0.19 -4.31
CA GLY A 146 19.85 0.18 -5.58
C GLY A 146 19.46 -0.75 -6.74
N VAL A 147 19.45 -2.06 -6.51
CA VAL A 147 19.00 -3.06 -7.48
C VAL A 147 17.50 -2.86 -7.82
N CYS A 148 16.66 -2.61 -6.81
CA CYS A 148 15.24 -2.34 -7.02
C CYS A 148 15.03 -1.10 -7.89
N VAL A 149 15.69 0.02 -7.57
CA VAL A 149 15.61 1.27 -8.35
C VAL A 149 16.10 1.07 -9.78
N ALA A 150 17.20 0.33 -9.99
CA ALA A 150 17.67 0.01 -11.33
C ALA A 150 16.63 -0.80 -12.12
N GLY A 151 15.98 -1.79 -11.50
CA GLY A 151 14.89 -2.56 -12.10
C GLY A 151 13.71 -1.67 -12.48
N LEU A 152 13.30 -0.74 -11.62
CA LEU A 152 12.21 0.20 -11.92
C LEU A 152 12.55 1.14 -13.08
N ILE A 153 13.77 1.64 -13.15
CA ILE A 153 14.24 2.47 -14.28
C ILE A 153 14.14 1.67 -15.59
N LEU A 154 14.56 0.40 -15.59
CA LEU A 154 14.45 -0.46 -16.77
C LEU A 154 12.99 -0.68 -17.20
N VAL A 155 12.07 -0.84 -16.25
CA VAL A 155 10.62 -0.99 -16.54
C VAL A 155 10.07 0.28 -17.18
N VAL A 156 10.34 1.46 -16.59
CA VAL A 156 9.88 2.74 -17.16
C VAL A 156 10.46 2.94 -18.56
N PHE A 157 11.73 2.62 -18.75
CA PHE A 157 12.40 2.74 -20.05
C PHE A 157 11.81 1.78 -21.09
N SER A 158 11.53 0.54 -20.69
CA SER A 158 10.86 -0.44 -21.55
C SER A 158 9.46 0.02 -21.93
N ASP A 159 8.69 0.55 -20.97
CA ASP A 159 7.33 1.04 -21.22
C ASP A 159 7.28 2.25 -22.15
N VAL A 160 8.27 3.13 -22.11
CA VAL A 160 8.37 4.28 -23.03
C VAL A 160 8.70 3.82 -24.45
N HIS A 161 9.52 2.77 -24.63
CA HIS A 161 9.98 2.31 -25.93
C HIS A 161 9.08 1.23 -26.58
N ALA A 162 8.33 0.47 -25.78
CA ALA A 162 7.41 -0.51 -26.34
C ALA A 162 6.17 0.19 -26.93
N SER A 163 6.07 0.21 -28.27
CA SER A 163 4.91 0.73 -29.00
C SER A 163 3.70 -0.20 -28.94
N ASP A 164 3.43 -0.85 -27.83
CA ASP A 164 2.47 -1.95 -27.77
C ASP A 164 1.04 -1.54 -27.41
N ARG A 165 0.09 -2.18 -28.07
CA ARG A 165 -1.37 -2.01 -28.02
C ARG A 165 -2.01 -2.23 -26.63
N ALA A 166 -1.25 -2.63 -25.63
CA ALA A 166 -1.71 -2.83 -24.26
C ALA A 166 -1.61 -1.56 -23.39
N LYS A 167 -1.03 -0.48 -23.92
CA LYS A 167 -0.88 0.79 -23.19
C LYS A 167 -2.20 1.56 -23.20
N GLY A 168 -2.54 2.12 -22.05
CA GLY A 168 -3.64 3.07 -21.92
C GLY A 168 -3.40 4.34 -22.76
N PRO A 169 -4.38 5.24 -22.83
CA PRO A 169 -4.36 6.41 -23.74
C PRO A 169 -3.21 7.40 -23.49
N LYS A 170 -2.62 7.41 -22.27
CA LYS A 170 -1.52 8.31 -21.89
C LYS A 170 -0.61 7.64 -20.85
N PRO A 171 0.26 6.69 -21.23
CA PRO A 171 1.03 5.88 -20.28
C PRO A 171 1.92 6.72 -19.37
N LEU A 172 2.63 7.69 -19.91
CA LEU A 172 3.53 8.57 -19.12
C LEU A 172 2.80 9.31 -17.99
N LYS A 173 1.54 9.75 -18.24
CA LYS A 173 0.73 10.39 -17.21
C LYS A 173 0.31 9.39 -16.13
N GLY A 174 -0.02 8.15 -16.52
CA GLY A 174 -0.33 7.06 -15.60
C GLY A 174 0.85 6.71 -14.72
N ASP A 175 2.03 6.54 -15.31
CA ASP A 175 3.25 6.19 -14.59
C ASP A 175 3.67 7.27 -13.59
N LEU A 176 3.55 8.55 -13.97
CA LEU A 176 3.80 9.67 -13.05
C LEU A 176 2.81 9.69 -11.88
N LEU A 177 1.53 9.40 -12.14
CA LEU A 177 0.52 9.28 -11.08
C LEU A 177 0.85 8.14 -10.12
N VAL A 178 1.31 6.99 -10.62
CA VAL A 178 1.72 5.87 -9.75
C VAL A 178 2.89 6.28 -8.87
N ILE A 179 3.92 6.91 -9.42
CA ILE A 179 5.10 7.35 -8.65
C ILE A 179 4.68 8.32 -7.53
N VAL A 180 3.83 9.30 -7.83
CA VAL A 180 3.32 10.24 -6.81
C VAL A 180 2.47 9.50 -5.77
N GLY A 181 1.59 8.61 -6.18
CA GLY A 181 0.77 7.78 -5.29
C GLY A 181 1.62 6.90 -4.37
N SER A 182 2.65 6.25 -4.92
CA SER A 182 3.59 5.41 -4.17
C SER A 182 4.39 6.21 -3.13
N MET A 183 4.74 7.47 -3.44
CA MET A 183 5.38 8.36 -2.46
C MET A 183 4.42 8.71 -1.31
N LEU A 184 3.16 8.97 -1.60
CA LEU A 184 2.13 9.21 -0.58
C LEU A 184 1.89 7.96 0.27
N TYR A 185 1.84 6.77 -0.34
CA TYR A 185 1.79 5.50 0.39
C TYR A 185 3.00 5.30 1.30
N ALA A 186 4.19 5.65 0.82
CA ALA A 186 5.38 5.58 1.66
C ALA A 186 5.28 6.50 2.88
N CYS A 187 4.77 7.72 2.71
CA CYS A 187 4.51 8.64 3.82
C CYS A 187 3.45 8.10 4.79
N SER A 188 2.35 7.54 4.27
CA SER A 188 1.30 6.90 5.08
C SER A 188 1.88 5.75 5.90
N ASN A 189 2.56 4.80 5.27
CA ASN A 189 3.15 3.63 5.92
C ASN A 189 4.15 3.99 7.02
N VAL A 190 5.01 5.01 6.79
CA VAL A 190 5.98 5.47 7.79
C VAL A 190 5.29 6.16 8.97
N THR A 191 4.23 6.92 8.68
CA THR A 191 3.42 7.56 9.74
C THR A 191 2.66 6.52 10.55
N GLU A 192 2.11 5.50 9.90
CA GLU A 192 1.48 4.35 10.57
C GLU A 192 2.48 3.63 11.47
N GLU A 193 3.67 3.31 10.97
CA GLU A 193 4.71 2.64 11.75
C GLU A 193 5.11 3.47 12.98
N TYR A 194 5.26 4.78 12.83
CA TYR A 194 5.54 5.69 13.93
C TYR A 194 4.43 5.69 14.98
N LEU A 195 3.18 5.78 14.55
CA LEU A 195 2.02 5.79 15.45
C LEU A 195 1.82 4.44 16.14
N VAL A 196 2.02 3.31 15.42
CA VAL A 196 1.94 1.96 16.01
C VAL A 196 3.01 1.74 17.08
N LYS A 197 4.22 2.24 16.88
CA LYS A 197 5.29 2.16 17.88
C LYS A 197 4.98 2.96 19.15
N LYS A 198 4.20 4.03 19.02
CA LYS A 198 3.83 4.90 20.13
C LYS A 198 2.54 4.47 20.81
N ASN A 199 1.61 3.85 20.08
CA ASN A 199 0.25 3.56 20.50
C ASN A 199 -0.18 2.13 20.17
N ASN A 200 -1.44 1.83 20.45
CA ASN A 200 -2.03 0.53 20.17
C ASN A 200 -2.43 0.40 18.69
N ARG A 201 -1.99 -0.69 18.02
CA ARG A 201 -2.33 -0.97 16.63
C ARG A 201 -3.84 -1.01 16.36
N ILE A 202 -4.63 -1.50 17.33
CA ILE A 202 -6.10 -1.61 17.20
C ILE A 202 -6.73 -0.23 17.12
N GLU A 203 -6.28 0.71 17.97
CA GLU A 203 -6.73 2.10 17.96
C GLU A 203 -6.43 2.76 16.61
N LEU A 204 -5.20 2.61 16.10
CA LEU A 204 -4.79 3.19 14.82
C LEU A 204 -5.68 2.69 13.67
N MET A 205 -5.85 1.36 13.56
CA MET A 205 -6.63 0.77 12.47
C MET A 205 -8.11 1.15 12.55
N ALA A 206 -8.68 1.23 13.76
CA ALA A 206 -10.06 1.67 13.96
C ALA A 206 -10.26 3.13 13.53
N MET A 207 -9.37 4.02 13.96
CA MET A 207 -9.46 5.45 13.65
C MET A 207 -9.16 5.73 12.17
N LEU A 208 -8.18 5.04 11.58
CA LEU A 208 -7.90 5.11 10.13
C LEU A 208 -9.12 4.66 9.32
N GLY A 209 -9.77 3.57 9.72
CA GLY A 209 -11.00 3.10 9.09
C GLY A 209 -12.12 4.13 9.15
N ILE A 210 -12.37 4.73 10.32
CA ILE A 210 -13.43 5.74 10.51
C ILE A 210 -13.15 6.99 9.68
N PHE A 211 -11.99 7.60 9.85
CA PHE A 211 -11.63 8.82 9.11
C PHE A 211 -11.50 8.55 7.61
N GLY A 212 -10.90 7.43 7.21
CA GLY A 212 -10.81 7.02 5.81
C GLY A 212 -12.19 6.83 5.17
N ALA A 213 -13.15 6.22 5.86
CA ALA A 213 -14.52 6.07 5.37
C ALA A 213 -15.22 7.43 5.20
N VAL A 214 -15.07 8.35 6.16
CA VAL A 214 -15.66 9.70 6.08
C VAL A 214 -15.06 10.47 4.90
N ILE A 215 -13.74 10.51 4.78
CA ILE A 215 -13.04 11.24 3.72
C ILE A 215 -13.38 10.65 2.34
N SER A 216 -13.36 9.31 2.19
CA SER A 216 -13.75 8.64 0.95
C SER A 216 -15.22 8.89 0.60
N GLY A 217 -16.12 8.93 1.60
CA GLY A 217 -17.52 9.25 1.40
C GLY A 217 -17.74 10.68 0.88
N ILE A 218 -17.03 11.66 1.45
CA ILE A 218 -17.03 13.05 0.97
C ILE A 218 -16.49 13.11 -0.46
N GLN A 219 -15.37 12.42 -0.72
CA GLN A 219 -14.73 12.39 -2.03
C GLN A 219 -15.66 11.81 -3.12
N ILE A 220 -16.39 10.72 -2.82
CA ILE A 220 -17.39 10.15 -3.73
C ILE A 220 -18.49 11.18 -4.00
N SER A 221 -19.04 11.79 -2.97
CA SER A 221 -20.12 12.78 -3.10
C SER A 221 -19.74 13.98 -3.97
N VAL A 222 -18.48 14.42 -3.90
CA VAL A 222 -17.96 15.51 -4.73
C VAL A 222 -17.71 15.06 -6.17
N LEU A 223 -17.12 13.88 -6.36
CA LEU A 223 -16.78 13.35 -7.68
C LEU A 223 -18.01 12.90 -8.48
N GLU A 224 -18.99 12.24 -7.84
CA GLU A 224 -20.23 11.85 -8.51
C GLU A 224 -21.04 13.05 -8.97
N ARG A 225 -21.08 14.13 -8.19
CA ARG A 225 -21.71 15.36 -8.66
C ARG A 225 -21.04 15.90 -9.92
N ARG A 226 -19.71 15.94 -9.99
CA ARG A 226 -19.00 16.42 -11.18
C ARG A 226 -19.28 15.54 -12.40
N THR A 227 -19.22 14.22 -12.25
CA THR A 227 -19.47 13.30 -13.38
C THR A 227 -20.92 13.39 -13.89
N SER A 228 -21.89 13.59 -13.00
CA SER A 228 -23.29 13.80 -13.37
C SER A 228 -23.50 15.13 -14.13
N PHE A 229 -22.79 16.19 -13.76
CA PHE A 229 -22.84 17.47 -14.49
C PHE A 229 -22.21 17.35 -15.89
N ASP A 230 -21.04 16.71 -16.00
CA ASP A 230 -20.35 16.52 -17.30
C ASP A 230 -21.18 15.66 -18.26
N GLN A 231 -21.88 14.64 -17.77
CA GLN A 231 -22.76 13.80 -18.57
C GLN A 231 -24.04 14.53 -19.02
N MET A 232 -24.55 15.45 -18.24
CA MET A 232 -25.71 16.28 -18.64
C MET A 232 -25.33 17.34 -19.69
N GLU A 233 -24.10 17.86 -19.61
CA GLU A 233 -23.60 18.86 -20.59
C GLU A 233 -23.29 18.23 -21.94
N CYS A 234 -22.83 16.96 -21.97
CA CYS A 234 -22.56 16.22 -23.19
C CYS A 234 -23.85 15.70 -23.91
N ARG A 235 -25.01 15.74 -23.22
CA ARG A 235 -26.32 15.38 -23.80
C ARG A 235 -27.13 16.57 -24.32
N ARG A 236 -26.67 17.79 -24.12
CA ARG A 236 -27.19 19.01 -24.73
C ARG A 236 -26.40 19.38 -25.98
#